data_602cea9431fcb0dc066ced7446bdc845
#
_entry.id   602cea9431fcb0dc066ced7446bdc845
#
_cell.length_a   1.000
_cell.length_b   1.000
_cell.length_c   1.000
_cell.angle_alpha   90.00
_cell.angle_beta   90.00
_cell.angle_gamma   90.00
#
_symmetry.space_group_name_H-M   'P 1'
#
loop_
_entity.id
_entity.type
_entity.pdbx_description
1 polymer ?
#
loop_
_entity_poly.entity_id
_entity_poly.type
_entity_poly.pdbx_seq_one_letter_code
_entity_poly.pdbx_strand_id
1 'polypeptide(L)'
;MVKPKGTIGSTKMKIIAVIHHNCSNNMDTHGYTIWQTLKTSFHVYLDDNDVRNVYHHLKGLCKLGYLEKRDPDIRVRCCYNITEKGMLLAGRYEPYLRVLDRLSL
;
A
#
# COMPACT_ATOMS: atom_id res chain seq x y z
N MET A 1 1.30 -5.13 22.50
CA MET A 1 1.97 -3.82 22.52
C MET A 1 1.02 -2.76 21.97
N VAL A 2 0.76 -1.74 22.76
CA VAL A 2 -0.15 -0.66 22.32
C VAL A 2 0.66 0.41 21.59
N LYS A 3 0.26 0.73 20.37
CA LYS A 3 0.92 1.79 19.59
C LYS A 3 0.46 3.16 20.09
N PRO A 4 1.34 4.16 20.14
CA PRO A 4 0.93 5.52 20.49
C PRO A 4 -0.11 6.04 19.49
N LYS A 5 -1.01 6.89 19.96
CA LYS A 5 -1.99 7.55 19.11
C LYS A 5 -1.28 8.34 18.01
N GLY A 6 -1.80 8.28 16.80
CA GLY A 6 -1.24 8.98 15.65
C GLY A 6 -0.10 8.26 14.95
N THR A 7 0.34 7.11 15.49
CA THR A 7 1.38 6.31 14.84
C THR A 7 0.76 5.45 13.74
N ILE A 8 1.27 5.59 12.52
CA ILE A 8 0.85 4.74 11.41
C ILE A 8 1.58 3.41 11.53
N GLY A 9 0.82 2.31 11.55
CA GLY A 9 1.37 0.98 11.73
C GLY A 9 2.19 0.49 10.53
N SER A 10 2.99 -0.54 10.77
CA SER A 10 3.84 -1.13 9.73
C SER A 10 3.03 -1.67 8.55
N THR A 11 1.83 -2.18 8.78
CA THR A 11 0.97 -2.68 7.71
C THR A 11 0.61 -1.57 6.72
N LYS A 12 0.27 -0.37 7.23
CA LYS A 12 -0.02 0.77 6.37
C LYS A 12 1.22 1.21 5.59
N MET A 13 2.40 1.15 6.20
CA MET A 13 3.66 1.45 5.50
C MET A 13 3.94 0.44 4.40
N LYS A 14 3.66 -0.84 4.64
CA LYS A 14 3.78 -1.88 3.61
C LYS A 14 2.81 -1.63 2.45
N ILE A 15 1.59 -1.23 2.73
CA ILE A 15 0.59 -0.89 1.70
C ILE A 15 1.09 0.27 0.84
N ILE A 16 1.62 1.33 1.45
CA ILE A 16 2.16 2.47 0.71
C ILE A 16 3.35 2.03 -0.16
N ALA A 17 4.23 1.17 0.36
CA ALA A 17 5.35 0.64 -0.39
C ALA A 17 4.89 -0.17 -1.62
N VAL A 18 3.87 -1.02 -1.45
CA VAL A 18 3.30 -1.78 -2.57
C VAL A 18 2.75 -0.84 -3.65
N ILE A 19 2.02 0.20 -3.24
CA ILE A 19 1.47 1.17 -4.18
C ILE A 19 2.59 1.89 -4.94
N HIS A 20 3.63 2.34 -4.24
CA HIS A 20 4.77 2.98 -4.87
C HIS A 20 5.42 2.05 -5.89
N HIS A 21 5.73 0.83 -5.48
CA HIS A 21 6.36 -0.16 -6.34
C HIS A 21 5.53 -0.46 -7.59
N ASN A 22 4.23 -0.73 -7.40
CA ASN A 22 3.35 -1.09 -8.50
C ASN A 22 3.13 0.07 -9.46
N CYS A 23 2.93 1.28 -8.96
CA CYS A 23 2.79 2.47 -9.82
C CYS A 23 4.06 2.73 -10.61
N SER A 24 5.22 2.54 -10.01
CA SER A 24 6.52 2.75 -10.68
C SER A 24 6.79 1.72 -11.78
N ASN A 25 6.14 0.54 -11.70
CA ASN A 25 6.32 -0.54 -12.65
C ASN A 25 5.10 -0.78 -13.54
N ASN A 26 4.18 0.16 -13.60
CA ASN A 26 2.93 0.06 -14.37
C ASN A 26 2.08 -1.15 -14.00
N MET A 27 2.08 -1.52 -12.74
CA MET A 27 1.29 -2.63 -12.21
C MET A 27 0.05 -2.11 -11.50
N ASP A 28 -0.96 -2.97 -11.38
CA ASP A 28 -2.22 -2.63 -10.73
C ASP A 28 -2.06 -2.27 -9.26
N THR A 29 -2.84 -1.29 -8.79
CA THR A 29 -2.94 -0.94 -7.37
C THR A 29 -4.37 -1.07 -6.85
N HIS A 30 -5.11 -2.07 -7.33
CA HIS A 30 -6.40 -2.44 -6.75
C HIS A 30 -6.19 -3.07 -5.36
N GLY A 31 -7.17 -2.91 -4.49
CA GLY A 31 -7.08 -3.47 -3.14
C GLY A 31 -6.77 -4.97 -3.14
N TYR A 32 -7.37 -5.72 -4.04
CA TYR A 32 -7.11 -7.15 -4.17
C TYR A 32 -5.65 -7.44 -4.55
N THR A 33 -5.11 -6.70 -5.51
CA THR A 33 -3.72 -6.85 -5.95
C THR A 33 -2.75 -6.50 -4.81
N ILE A 34 -3.05 -5.43 -4.07
CA ILE A 34 -2.27 -5.04 -2.90
C ILE A 34 -2.29 -6.15 -1.85
N TRP A 35 -3.47 -6.70 -1.57
CA TRP A 35 -3.59 -7.81 -0.63
C TRP A 35 -2.76 -9.02 -1.04
N GLN A 36 -2.81 -9.40 -2.33
CA GLN A 36 -2.00 -10.52 -2.82
C GLN A 36 -0.50 -10.27 -2.60
N THR A 37 -0.04 -9.06 -2.86
CA THR A 37 1.38 -8.71 -2.66
C THR A 37 1.75 -8.75 -1.17
N LEU A 38 0.88 -8.24 -0.30
CA LEU A 38 1.13 -8.31 1.15
C LEU A 38 1.23 -9.77 1.62
N LYS A 39 0.35 -10.61 1.11
CA LYS A 39 0.33 -12.03 1.45
C LYS A 39 1.60 -12.75 1.00
N THR A 40 2.00 -12.52 -0.25
CA THR A 40 3.12 -13.25 -0.86
C THR A 40 4.48 -12.68 -0.49
N SER A 41 4.61 -11.37 -0.38
CA SER A 41 5.90 -10.71 -0.16
C SER A 41 6.20 -10.43 1.31
N PHE A 42 5.17 -10.18 2.11
CA PHE A 42 5.34 -9.82 3.52
C PHE A 42 4.71 -10.81 4.49
N HIS A 43 4.05 -11.84 3.99
CA HIS A 43 3.35 -12.86 4.78
C HIS A 43 2.35 -12.24 5.77
N VAL A 44 1.66 -11.18 5.32
CA VAL A 44 0.63 -10.48 6.10
C VAL A 44 -0.72 -10.79 5.48
N TYR A 45 -1.75 -10.94 6.32
CA TYR A 45 -3.12 -11.18 5.86
C TYR A 45 -3.22 -12.44 4.99
N LEU A 46 -2.80 -13.57 5.55
CA LEU A 46 -2.80 -14.84 4.85
C LEU A 46 -4.18 -15.43 4.58
N ASP A 47 -5.20 -14.96 5.30
CA ASP A 47 -6.58 -15.42 5.14
C ASP A 47 -7.27 -14.62 4.04
N ASP A 48 -8.11 -15.28 3.23
CA ASP A 48 -8.87 -14.64 2.16
C ASP A 48 -9.79 -13.54 2.67
N ASN A 49 -10.27 -13.64 3.91
CA ASN A 49 -11.10 -12.62 4.53
C ASN A 49 -10.33 -11.35 4.87
N ASP A 50 -9.02 -11.41 4.90
CA ASP A 50 -8.18 -10.27 5.27
C ASP A 50 -8.12 -9.19 4.18
N VAL A 51 -8.63 -9.46 2.99
CA VAL A 51 -8.74 -8.44 1.95
C VAL A 51 -9.57 -7.24 2.41
N ARG A 52 -10.55 -7.47 3.28
CA ARG A 52 -11.34 -6.38 3.89
C ARG A 52 -10.47 -5.41 4.68
N ASN A 53 -9.48 -5.94 5.38
CA ASN A 53 -8.56 -5.12 6.18
C ASN A 53 -7.73 -4.21 5.29
N VAL A 54 -7.34 -4.70 4.11
CA VAL A 54 -6.62 -3.88 3.14
C VAL A 54 -7.48 -2.70 2.68
N TYR A 55 -8.74 -2.96 2.29
CA TYR A 55 -9.65 -1.88 1.87
C TYR A 55 -9.89 -0.88 3.00
N HIS A 56 -10.00 -1.36 4.24
CA HIS A 56 -10.16 -0.49 5.39
C HIS A 56 -8.95 0.43 5.59
N HIS A 57 -7.74 -0.11 5.48
CA HIS A 57 -6.51 0.68 5.56
C HIS A 57 -6.39 1.68 4.41
N LEU A 58 -6.76 1.28 3.19
CA LEU A 58 -6.74 2.17 2.04
C LEU A 58 -7.65 3.37 2.25
N LYS A 59 -8.87 3.11 2.74
CA LYS A 59 -9.84 4.18 3.05
C LYS A 59 -9.27 5.13 4.10
N GLY A 60 -8.67 4.57 5.17
CA GLY A 60 -8.07 5.38 6.23
C GLY A 60 -6.92 6.24 5.74
N LEU A 61 -6.06 5.67 4.89
CA LEU A 61 -4.93 6.40 4.33
C LEU A 61 -5.39 7.54 3.40
N CYS A 62 -6.46 7.32 2.64
CA CYS A 62 -7.06 8.39 1.83
C CYS A 62 -7.62 9.51 2.71
N LYS A 63 -8.29 9.15 3.81
CA LYS A 63 -8.82 10.13 4.77
C LYS A 63 -7.72 10.98 5.40
N LEU A 64 -6.59 10.36 5.68
CA LEU A 64 -5.43 11.04 6.25
C LEU A 64 -4.66 11.89 5.23
N GLY A 65 -5.00 11.76 3.96
CA GLY A 65 -4.37 12.52 2.89
C GLY A 65 -3.06 11.94 2.37
N TYR A 66 -2.71 10.71 2.75
CA TYR A 66 -1.49 10.05 2.26
C TYR A 66 -1.66 9.37 0.91
N LEU A 67 -2.88 8.96 0.60
CA LEU A 67 -3.22 8.36 -0.68
C LEU A 67 -4.35 9.11 -1.34
N GLU A 68 -4.40 9.01 -2.65
CA GLU A 68 -5.44 9.55 -3.49
C GLU A 68 -6.01 8.41 -4.32
N LYS A 69 -7.35 8.25 -4.28
CA LYS A 69 -8.03 7.27 -5.10
C LYS A 69 -8.39 7.90 -6.43
N ARG A 70 -8.05 7.23 -7.52
CA ARG A 70 -8.40 7.66 -8.88
C ARG A 70 -9.60 6.88 -9.38
N ASP A 71 -10.41 7.52 -10.20
CA ASP A 71 -11.52 6.83 -10.86
C ASP A 71 -10.97 5.76 -11.80
N PRO A 72 -11.60 4.57 -11.81
CA PRO A 72 -11.15 3.51 -12.70
C PRO A 72 -11.36 3.93 -14.16
N ASP A 73 -10.26 4.14 -14.85
CA ASP A 73 -10.22 4.29 -16.30
C ASP A 73 -9.51 3.06 -16.86
N ILE A 74 -9.99 2.54 -17.96
CA ILE A 74 -9.42 1.36 -18.64
C ILE A 74 -7.93 1.53 -18.91
N ARG A 75 -7.48 2.78 -19.05
CA ARG A 75 -6.09 3.12 -19.37
C ARG A 75 -5.21 3.31 -18.13
N VAL A 76 -5.80 3.42 -16.93
CA VAL A 76 -5.07 3.72 -15.69
C VAL A 76 -5.11 2.49 -14.79
N ARG A 77 -3.97 1.85 -14.60
CA ARG A 77 -3.86 0.70 -13.72
C ARG A 77 -3.71 1.09 -12.26
N CYS A 78 -3.24 2.32 -11.99
CA CYS A 78 -3.04 2.81 -10.64
C CYS A 78 -4.34 3.41 -10.11
N CYS A 79 -5.13 2.61 -9.37
CA CYS A 79 -6.34 3.08 -8.71
C CYS A 79 -6.03 3.96 -7.51
N TYR A 80 -4.90 3.74 -6.87
CA TYR A 80 -4.41 4.54 -5.74
C TYR A 80 -3.06 5.13 -6.07
N ASN A 81 -2.83 6.35 -5.66
CA ASN A 81 -1.57 7.05 -5.86
C ASN A 81 -1.12 7.70 -4.56
N ILE A 82 0.18 7.86 -4.38
CA ILE A 82 0.74 8.48 -3.20
C ILE A 82 0.73 10.00 -3.41
N THR A 83 0.17 10.73 -2.43
CA THR A 83 0.16 12.20 -2.46
C THR A 83 1.52 12.76 -2.02
N GLU A 84 1.70 14.07 -2.18
CA GLU A 84 2.90 14.73 -1.65
C GLU A 84 3.07 14.48 -0.16
N LYS A 85 1.97 14.53 0.59
CA LYS A 85 1.97 14.23 2.02
C LYS A 85 2.41 12.79 2.28
N GLY A 86 1.94 11.85 1.45
CA GLY A 86 2.34 10.44 1.54
C GLY A 86 3.81 10.24 1.26
N MET A 87 4.39 11.01 0.34
CA MET A 87 5.80 10.92 0.00
C MET A 87 6.71 11.34 1.16
N LEU A 88 6.21 12.15 2.09
CA LEU A 88 6.96 12.51 3.30
C LEU A 88 7.21 11.30 4.21
N LEU A 89 6.49 10.22 4.01
CA LEU A 89 6.67 8.97 4.77
C LEU A 89 7.72 8.04 4.13
N ALA A 90 8.38 8.48 3.06
CA ALA A 90 9.30 7.63 2.29
C ALA A 90 10.37 6.96 3.17
N GLY A 91 10.94 7.68 4.12
CA GLY A 91 11.94 7.11 5.04
C GLY A 91 11.40 5.95 5.88
N ARG A 92 10.07 5.91 6.08
CA ARG A 92 9.42 4.87 6.88
C ARG A 92 9.02 3.66 6.04
N TYR A 93 8.60 3.85 4.79
CA TYR A 93 8.17 2.74 3.95
C TYR A 93 9.29 2.22 3.02
N GLU A 94 10.37 2.95 2.88
CA GLU A 94 11.50 2.54 2.02
C GLU A 94 12.05 1.14 2.30
N PRO A 95 12.22 0.70 3.56
CA PRO A 95 12.69 -0.67 3.82
C PRO A 95 11.80 -1.73 3.19
N TYR A 96 10.49 -1.51 3.17
CA TYR A 96 9.53 -2.44 2.56
C TYR A 96 9.60 -2.37 1.03
N LEU A 97 9.81 -1.17 0.50
CA LEU A 97 9.99 -0.98 -0.93
C LEU A 97 11.22 -1.74 -1.44
N ARG A 98 12.30 -1.74 -0.69
CA ARG A 98 13.50 -2.51 -1.02
C ARG A 98 13.24 -4.01 -1.09
N VAL A 99 12.40 -4.52 -0.19
CA VAL A 99 12.02 -5.94 -0.22
C VAL A 99 11.30 -6.26 -1.52
N LEU A 100 10.35 -5.40 -1.92
CA LEU A 100 9.60 -5.58 -3.16
C LEU A 100 10.51 -5.51 -4.39
N ASP A 101 11.43 -4.57 -4.41
CA ASP A 101 12.39 -4.41 -5.51
C ASP A 101 13.28 -5.65 -5.67
N ARG A 102 13.72 -6.25 -4.55
CA ARG A 102 14.51 -7.50 -4.58
C ARG A 102 13.72 -8.66 -5.15
N LEU A 103 12.45 -8.76 -4.77
CA LEU A 103 11.60 -9.86 -5.22
C LEU A 103 11.23 -9.75 -6.70
N SER A 104 11.40 -8.57 -7.28
CA SER A 104 11.10 -8.31 -8.69
C SER A 104 12.27 -8.60 -9.63
N LEU A 105 13.42 -8.87 -9.08
CA LEU A 105 14.62 -9.16 -9.88
C LEU A 105 14.63 -10.59 -10.44
#